data_db07cc5ec0e04f0fa112ccd4c0db6a1f
#
_entry.id   db07cc5ec0e04f0fa112ccd4c0db6a1f
#
_cell.length_a   1.000
_cell.length_b   1.000
_cell.length_c   1.000
_cell.angle_alpha   90.00
_cell.angle_beta   90.00
_cell.angle_gamma   90.00
#
_symmetry.space_group_name_H-M   'P 1'
#
loop_
_entity.id
_entity.type
_entity.pdbx_description
1 polymer ?
#
loop_
_entity_poly.entity_id
_entity_poly.type
_entity_poly.pdbx_seq_one_letter_code
_entity_poly.pdbx_strand_id
1 'polypeptide(L)'
;MTEDSIRVGDTADGLCDRTTSSRRMFIVRTLVGAGAIGWLPALLEITGVAQAAQAAGPDLTRDTLNGVAVFFVPGPDPYSVHQGESTPEPGGLEAGAGEGLYQGLNSASPFVPNLSDVVAGLLNATALAVNPVGSGPFASSFSNLSFAHKARVFELLEGNPASAPLAGLLPGVVAFLAYAETAVFNPATRTISGRPIGWDLSNYSGVSDGRNEFKGYFRNVRKANA
;
A
#
# COMPACT_ATOMS: atom_id res chain seq x y z
N MET A 1 -55.61 -40.38 -25.82
CA MET A 1 -55.56 -39.12 -25.11
C MET A 1 -54.39 -39.24 -24.13
N THR A 2 -53.23 -38.90 -24.59
CA THR A 2 -51.95 -38.96 -23.83
C THR A 2 -51.48 -37.55 -23.64
N GLU A 3 -51.49 -37.06 -22.39
CA GLU A 3 -50.96 -35.78 -22.01
C GLU A 3 -49.44 -35.85 -21.94
N ASP A 4 -48.80 -35.11 -22.83
CA ASP A 4 -47.35 -34.89 -22.86
C ASP A 4 -47.00 -33.80 -21.82
N SER A 5 -46.42 -34.20 -20.71
CA SER A 5 -45.84 -33.27 -19.72
C SER A 5 -44.46 -32.81 -20.16
N ILE A 6 -44.41 -31.59 -20.64
CA ILE A 6 -43.16 -30.89 -20.93
C ILE A 6 -42.44 -30.60 -19.61
N ARG A 7 -41.33 -31.31 -19.34
CA ARG A 7 -40.35 -30.95 -18.31
C ARG A 7 -39.56 -29.76 -18.81
N VAL A 8 -39.80 -28.60 -18.23
CA VAL A 8 -38.91 -27.45 -18.32
C VAL A 8 -37.66 -27.77 -17.51
N GLY A 9 -36.55 -27.95 -18.21
CA GLY A 9 -35.26 -28.26 -17.59
C GLY A 9 -34.71 -27.06 -16.86
N ASP A 10 -34.36 -27.30 -15.62
CA ASP A 10 -33.48 -26.46 -14.79
C ASP A 10 -32.08 -26.39 -15.42
N THR A 11 -31.78 -25.28 -16.09
CA THR A 11 -30.43 -24.91 -16.51
C THR A 11 -30.18 -23.44 -16.20
N ALA A 12 -30.16 -23.11 -14.90
CA ALA A 12 -29.81 -21.77 -14.46
C ALA A 12 -28.80 -21.75 -13.28
N ASP A 13 -27.98 -22.80 -13.15
CA ASP A 13 -26.94 -22.87 -12.09
C ASP A 13 -25.53 -22.97 -12.67
N GLY A 14 -25.16 -22.08 -13.59
CA GLY A 14 -23.85 -22.16 -14.25
C GLY A 14 -23.17 -20.85 -14.56
N LEU A 15 -23.59 -19.70 -14.00
CA LEU A 15 -23.00 -18.43 -14.40
C LEU A 15 -22.85 -17.41 -13.25
N CYS A 16 -22.46 -17.84 -12.06
CA CYS A 16 -22.15 -16.90 -10.99
C CYS A 16 -20.85 -17.23 -10.24
N ASP A 17 -19.84 -17.76 -10.95
CA ASP A 17 -18.45 -17.72 -10.50
C ASP A 17 -17.76 -16.48 -11.10
N ARG A 18 -18.35 -15.33 -10.82
CA ARG A 18 -17.64 -14.06 -10.95
C ARG A 18 -16.72 -13.99 -9.75
N THR A 19 -15.45 -14.30 -9.97
CA THR A 19 -14.34 -13.89 -9.14
C THR A 19 -14.53 -12.40 -8.80
N THR A 20 -15.16 -12.15 -7.66
CA THR A 20 -15.25 -10.81 -7.09
C THR A 20 -13.85 -10.45 -6.61
N SER A 21 -13.01 -10.04 -7.56
CA SER A 21 -11.78 -9.33 -7.24
C SER A 21 -12.18 -8.20 -6.30
N SER A 22 -11.69 -8.22 -5.07
CA SER A 22 -11.94 -7.16 -4.09
C SER A 22 -11.71 -5.82 -4.78
N ARG A 23 -12.61 -4.84 -4.61
CA ARG A 23 -12.48 -3.48 -5.20
C ARG A 23 -11.12 -2.87 -4.90
N ARG A 24 -10.51 -3.22 -3.78
CA ARG A 24 -9.16 -2.81 -3.37
C ARG A 24 -8.07 -3.47 -4.20
N MET A 25 -8.16 -4.78 -4.42
CA MET A 25 -7.23 -5.49 -5.30
C MET A 25 -7.33 -4.94 -6.73
N PHE A 26 -8.54 -4.54 -7.17
CA PHE A 26 -8.74 -3.89 -8.45
C PHE A 26 -8.08 -2.51 -8.49
N ILE A 27 -8.25 -1.67 -7.47
CA ILE A 27 -7.65 -0.32 -7.43
C ILE A 27 -6.12 -0.41 -7.36
N VAL A 28 -5.55 -1.25 -6.50
CA VAL A 28 -4.09 -1.46 -6.42
C VAL A 28 -3.57 -2.03 -7.74
N ARG A 29 -4.25 -3.02 -8.33
CA ARG A 29 -3.89 -3.56 -9.64
C ARG A 29 -4.00 -2.53 -10.77
N THR A 30 -4.98 -1.63 -10.71
CA THR A 30 -5.17 -0.59 -11.73
C THR A 30 -4.14 0.52 -11.58
N LEU A 31 -3.86 0.98 -10.36
CA LEU A 31 -2.84 1.99 -10.09
C LEU A 31 -1.43 1.50 -10.44
N VAL A 32 -1.08 0.28 -10.03
CA VAL A 32 0.23 -0.30 -10.32
C VAL A 32 0.28 -0.86 -11.75
N GLY A 33 -0.80 -1.47 -12.25
CA GLY A 33 -0.85 -2.09 -13.58
C GLY A 33 -0.84 -1.09 -14.74
N ALA A 34 -1.56 0.02 -14.63
CA ALA A 34 -1.67 0.99 -15.73
C ALA A 34 -0.39 1.84 -15.92
N GLY A 35 0.33 2.11 -14.81
CA GLY A 35 1.61 2.85 -14.86
C GLY A 35 2.85 1.98 -15.02
N ALA A 36 2.78 0.71 -14.56
CA ALA A 36 3.95 -0.15 -14.38
C ALA A 36 4.42 -0.87 -15.66
N ILE A 37 3.56 -1.07 -16.65
CA ILE A 37 3.84 -1.97 -17.78
C ILE A 37 4.93 -1.41 -18.71
N GLY A 38 5.08 -0.09 -18.81
CA GLY A 38 6.02 0.53 -19.75
C GLY A 38 7.45 0.74 -19.21
N TRP A 39 7.65 0.83 -17.91
CA TRP A 39 8.95 1.20 -17.29
C TRP A 39 9.62 0.05 -16.51
N LEU A 40 8.89 -1.00 -16.16
CA LEU A 40 9.44 -2.17 -15.45
C LEU A 40 10.66 -2.80 -16.14
N PRO A 41 10.70 -2.99 -17.48
CA PRO A 41 11.91 -3.46 -18.13
C PRO A 41 13.11 -2.54 -17.93
N ALA A 42 12.89 -1.23 -17.96
CA ALA A 42 13.95 -0.24 -17.76
C ALA A 42 14.52 -0.23 -16.33
N LEU A 43 13.70 -0.53 -15.31
CA LEU A 43 14.19 -0.71 -13.93
C LEU A 43 15.11 -1.93 -13.80
N LEU A 44 14.82 -3.01 -14.50
CA LEU A 44 15.65 -4.23 -14.47
C LEU A 44 16.99 -4.05 -15.18
N GLU A 45 17.07 -3.10 -16.12
CA GLU A 45 18.30 -2.76 -16.85
C GLU A 45 19.25 -1.85 -16.05
N ILE A 46 18.79 -1.25 -14.95
CA ILE A 46 19.66 -0.48 -14.06
C ILE A 46 20.67 -1.46 -13.42
N THR A 47 21.88 -1.47 -13.93
CA THR A 47 22.97 -2.31 -13.46
C THR A 47 23.17 -2.15 -11.95
N GLY A 48 23.02 -3.24 -11.21
CA GLY A 48 23.11 -3.28 -9.75
C GLY A 48 21.77 -3.45 -9.02
N VAL A 49 20.64 -3.00 -9.57
CA VAL A 49 19.32 -3.17 -8.93
C VAL A 49 18.91 -4.65 -8.88
N ALA A 50 19.14 -5.38 -9.96
CA ALA A 50 18.85 -6.81 -10.00
C ALA A 50 19.71 -7.60 -9.00
N GLN A 51 20.98 -7.23 -8.82
CA GLN A 51 21.86 -7.86 -7.83
C GLN A 51 21.47 -7.45 -6.38
N ALA A 52 21.12 -6.20 -6.16
CA ALA A 52 20.64 -5.72 -4.86
C ALA A 52 19.29 -6.35 -4.48
N ALA A 53 18.39 -6.55 -5.44
CA ALA A 53 17.12 -7.25 -5.23
C ALA A 53 17.31 -8.73 -4.88
N GLN A 54 18.26 -9.41 -5.50
CA GLN A 54 18.60 -10.81 -5.17
C GLN A 54 19.22 -10.97 -3.78
N ALA A 55 19.87 -9.93 -3.25
CA ALA A 55 20.46 -9.94 -1.91
C ALA A 55 19.47 -9.56 -0.81
N ALA A 56 18.33 -8.96 -1.16
CA ALA A 56 17.30 -8.55 -0.21
C ALA A 56 16.47 -9.77 0.21
N GLY A 57 16.69 -10.28 1.42
CA GLY A 57 15.74 -11.23 2.03
C GLY A 57 14.42 -10.52 2.41
N PRO A 58 13.34 -11.28 2.65
CA PRO A 58 12.01 -10.72 2.95
C PRO A 58 12.00 -9.70 4.11
N ASP A 59 12.86 -9.90 5.10
CA ASP A 59 12.96 -9.03 6.28
C ASP A 59 13.59 -7.68 5.91
N LEU A 60 14.64 -7.67 5.07
CA LEU A 60 15.25 -6.44 4.58
C LEU A 60 14.29 -5.65 3.69
N THR A 61 13.52 -6.35 2.87
CA THR A 61 12.51 -5.76 2.01
C THR A 61 11.42 -5.08 2.83
N ARG A 62 10.85 -5.78 3.82
CA ARG A 62 9.85 -5.22 4.73
C ARG A 62 10.39 -4.02 5.51
N ASP A 63 11.60 -4.13 6.02
CA ASP A 63 12.26 -3.04 6.73
C ASP A 63 12.39 -1.79 5.85
N THR A 64 12.78 -1.97 4.59
CA THR A 64 12.87 -0.87 3.62
C THR A 64 11.48 -0.25 3.36
N LEU A 65 10.46 -1.07 3.16
CA LEU A 65 9.11 -0.58 2.87
C LEU A 65 8.44 0.07 4.09
N ASN A 66 8.78 -0.37 5.31
CA ASN A 66 8.44 0.34 6.54
C ASN A 66 9.07 1.75 6.54
N GLY A 67 10.35 1.85 6.18
CA GLY A 67 11.04 3.13 6.01
C GLY A 67 10.37 4.06 4.99
N VAL A 68 9.78 3.49 3.91
CA VAL A 68 8.98 4.25 2.92
C VAL A 68 7.65 4.69 3.53
N ALA A 69 6.95 3.80 4.22
CA ALA A 69 5.67 4.11 4.85
C ALA A 69 5.77 5.30 5.81
N VAL A 70 6.78 5.29 6.69
CA VAL A 70 6.97 6.36 7.68
C VAL A 70 7.55 7.65 7.08
N PHE A 71 8.22 7.56 5.94
CA PHE A 71 8.68 8.77 5.25
C PHE A 71 7.51 9.62 4.76
N PHE A 72 6.45 8.99 4.24
CA PHE A 72 5.27 9.71 3.75
C PHE A 72 4.23 9.97 4.82
N VAL A 73 4.09 9.07 5.80
CA VAL A 73 3.09 9.15 6.88
C VAL A 73 3.79 8.82 8.19
N PRO A 74 4.52 9.79 8.78
CA PRO A 74 5.21 9.58 10.04
C PRO A 74 4.22 9.37 11.19
N GLY A 75 4.65 8.57 12.19
CA GLY A 75 3.90 8.24 13.37
C GLY A 75 4.77 8.28 14.64
N PRO A 76 4.33 7.65 15.73
CA PRO A 76 5.11 7.55 16.96
C PRO A 76 6.13 6.39 16.96
N ASP A 77 6.25 5.71 15.84
CA ASP A 77 7.06 4.51 15.67
C ASP A 77 8.59 4.78 15.68
N PRO A 78 9.43 3.74 15.91
CA PRO A 78 10.88 3.91 15.96
C PRO A 78 11.53 4.40 14.66
N TYR A 79 10.96 4.09 13.48
CA TYR A 79 11.48 4.57 12.21
C TYR A 79 11.26 6.06 12.04
N SER A 80 10.07 6.56 12.43
CA SER A 80 9.73 7.98 12.43
C SER A 80 10.63 8.77 13.37
N VAL A 81 10.87 8.24 14.58
CA VAL A 81 11.81 8.83 15.54
C VAL A 81 13.23 8.87 14.98
N HIS A 82 13.70 7.78 14.38
CA HIS A 82 15.06 7.68 13.84
C HIS A 82 15.28 8.64 12.66
N GLN A 83 14.31 8.79 11.77
CA GLN A 83 14.44 9.74 10.65
C GLN A 83 14.38 11.20 11.09
N GLY A 84 13.99 11.50 12.32
CA GLY A 84 13.89 12.84 12.88
C GLY A 84 12.55 13.53 12.69
N GLU A 85 11.54 12.80 12.18
CA GLU A 85 10.17 13.29 12.00
C GLU A 85 9.22 12.27 12.63
N SER A 86 8.69 12.57 13.81
CA SER A 86 7.70 11.75 14.49
C SER A 86 6.52 12.59 14.94
N THR A 87 5.32 11.98 14.97
CA THR A 87 4.08 12.62 15.42
C THR A 87 3.45 11.78 16.52
N PRO A 88 2.62 12.36 17.41
CA PRO A 88 1.87 11.58 18.38
C PRO A 88 0.69 10.81 17.76
N GLU A 89 0.26 11.20 16.56
CA GLU A 89 -0.80 10.54 15.82
C GLU A 89 -0.28 9.26 15.18
N PRO A 90 -1.13 8.23 15.02
CA PRO A 90 -0.77 7.01 14.30
C PRO A 90 -0.27 7.32 12.88
N GLY A 91 0.77 6.62 12.44
CA GLY A 91 1.37 6.80 11.11
C GLY A 91 1.11 5.65 10.15
N GLY A 92 1.90 5.63 9.08
CA GLY A 92 1.82 4.61 8.04
C GLY A 92 2.17 3.21 8.53
N LEU A 93 3.03 3.11 9.55
CA LEU A 93 3.41 1.81 10.11
C LEU A 93 2.24 1.21 10.92
N GLU A 94 1.63 2.00 11.80
CA GLU A 94 0.45 1.59 12.58
C GLU A 94 -0.75 1.27 11.67
N ALA A 95 -0.88 1.98 10.56
CA ALA A 95 -1.88 1.72 9.54
C ALA A 95 -1.59 0.48 8.68
N GLY A 96 -0.44 -0.18 8.86
CA GLY A 96 -0.05 -1.37 8.11
C GLY A 96 0.37 -1.08 6.67
N ALA A 97 0.75 0.17 6.34
CA ALA A 97 1.10 0.56 4.98
C ALA A 97 2.37 -0.13 4.47
N GLY A 98 3.34 -0.43 5.33
CA GLY A 98 4.56 -1.17 4.97
C GLY A 98 4.26 -2.59 4.47
N GLU A 99 3.47 -3.35 5.22
CA GLU A 99 3.04 -4.70 4.82
C GLU A 99 2.07 -4.63 3.62
N GLY A 100 1.22 -3.62 3.57
CA GLY A 100 0.35 -3.36 2.42
C GLY A 100 1.13 -3.10 1.13
N LEU A 101 2.24 -2.36 1.20
CA LEU A 101 3.16 -2.16 0.08
C LEU A 101 3.81 -3.48 -0.34
N TYR A 102 4.33 -4.26 0.61
CA TYR A 102 4.95 -5.55 0.33
C TYR A 102 4.01 -6.47 -0.43
N GLN A 103 2.80 -6.67 0.10
CA GLN A 103 1.79 -7.51 -0.53
C GLN A 103 1.28 -6.93 -1.85
N GLY A 104 1.04 -5.63 -1.90
CA GLY A 104 0.55 -4.92 -3.07
C GLY A 104 1.52 -5.01 -4.25
N LEU A 105 2.79 -4.74 -4.04
CA LEU A 105 3.83 -4.82 -5.07
C LEU A 105 3.96 -6.25 -5.62
N ASN A 106 3.99 -7.26 -4.75
CA ASN A 106 4.12 -8.66 -5.17
C ASN A 106 2.86 -9.21 -5.86
N SER A 107 1.68 -8.67 -5.53
CA SER A 107 0.40 -9.09 -6.14
C SER A 107 0.08 -8.33 -7.42
N ALA A 108 0.65 -7.16 -7.63
CA ALA A 108 0.29 -6.25 -8.71
C ALA A 108 0.87 -6.64 -10.06
N SER A 109 2.01 -7.32 -10.07
CA SER A 109 2.69 -7.69 -11.31
C SER A 109 2.85 -9.19 -11.47
N PRO A 110 2.06 -9.83 -12.33
CA PRO A 110 2.30 -11.22 -12.71
C PRO A 110 3.58 -11.39 -13.58
N PHE A 111 4.14 -10.29 -14.10
CA PHE A 111 5.28 -10.29 -15.00
C PHE A 111 6.62 -10.10 -14.29
N VAL A 112 6.63 -9.53 -13.10
CA VAL A 112 7.83 -9.33 -12.30
C VAL A 112 7.59 -9.94 -10.92
N PRO A 113 8.07 -11.17 -10.71
CA PRO A 113 8.02 -11.79 -9.39
C PRO A 113 8.87 -10.98 -8.41
N ASN A 114 8.41 -10.88 -7.17
CA ASN A 114 9.12 -10.18 -6.09
C ASN A 114 9.43 -8.70 -6.40
N LEU A 115 8.46 -7.98 -7.00
CA LEU A 115 8.62 -6.56 -7.29
C LEU A 115 8.95 -5.74 -6.05
N SER A 116 8.49 -6.15 -4.86
CA SER A 116 8.86 -5.52 -3.60
C SER A 116 10.38 -5.56 -3.34
N ASP A 117 11.05 -6.67 -3.68
CA ASP A 117 12.50 -6.80 -3.50
C ASP A 117 13.27 -5.91 -4.48
N VAL A 118 12.77 -5.78 -5.71
CA VAL A 118 13.34 -4.85 -6.71
C VAL A 118 13.24 -3.41 -6.23
N VAL A 119 12.09 -3.01 -5.72
CA VAL A 119 11.86 -1.66 -5.18
C VAL A 119 12.74 -1.41 -3.96
N ALA A 120 12.82 -2.34 -3.03
CA ALA A 120 13.67 -2.23 -1.85
C ALA A 120 15.15 -2.16 -2.23
N GLY A 121 15.60 -3.00 -3.19
CA GLY A 121 16.96 -2.98 -3.70
C GLY A 121 17.34 -1.63 -4.31
N LEU A 122 16.45 -1.05 -5.13
CA LEU A 122 16.66 0.27 -5.73
C LEU A 122 16.77 1.37 -4.67
N LEU A 123 15.86 1.38 -3.68
CA LEU A 123 15.88 2.35 -2.60
C LEU A 123 17.15 2.24 -1.76
N ASN A 124 17.57 1.04 -1.38
CA ASN A 124 18.79 0.81 -0.62
C ASN A 124 20.05 1.19 -1.41
N ALA A 125 20.14 0.85 -2.69
CA ALA A 125 21.26 1.24 -3.54
C ALA A 125 21.35 2.77 -3.68
N THR A 126 20.22 3.45 -3.87
CA THR A 126 20.18 4.92 -3.94
C THR A 126 20.49 5.56 -2.58
N ALA A 127 20.05 4.93 -1.47
CA ALA A 127 20.38 5.38 -0.12
C ALA A 127 21.87 5.36 0.15
N LEU A 128 22.59 4.33 -0.27
CA LEU A 128 24.04 4.24 -0.17
C LEU A 128 24.76 5.31 -1.02
N ALA A 129 24.18 5.70 -2.15
CA ALA A 129 24.72 6.81 -2.94
C ALA A 129 24.54 8.18 -2.26
N VAL A 130 23.46 8.35 -1.48
CA VAL A 130 23.19 9.59 -0.71
C VAL A 130 24.01 9.63 0.57
N ASN A 131 24.10 8.53 1.30
CA ASN A 131 24.84 8.43 2.55
C ASN A 131 25.55 7.06 2.67
N PRO A 132 26.78 6.93 2.16
CA PRO A 132 27.52 5.66 2.17
C PRO A 132 27.93 5.18 3.57
N VAL A 133 27.89 6.07 4.57
CA VAL A 133 28.31 5.77 5.96
C VAL A 133 27.10 5.65 6.88
N GLY A 134 25.88 5.75 6.33
CA GLY A 134 24.64 5.69 7.10
C GLY A 134 24.54 4.37 7.86
N SER A 135 24.63 4.45 9.18
CA SER A 135 24.42 3.33 10.10
C SER A 135 23.24 3.65 11.01
N GLY A 136 22.53 2.62 11.44
CA GLY A 136 21.39 2.80 12.31
C GLY A 136 20.86 1.46 12.83
N PRO A 137 19.77 1.45 13.57
CA PRO A 137 19.21 0.26 14.20
C PRO A 137 18.51 -0.68 13.21
N PHE A 138 18.28 -0.25 11.98
CA PHE A 138 17.53 -1.00 10.97
C PHE A 138 18.45 -1.75 10.02
N ALA A 139 17.94 -2.84 9.42
CA ALA A 139 18.70 -3.62 8.44
C ALA A 139 18.85 -2.88 7.11
N SER A 140 17.88 -2.05 6.76
CA SER A 140 17.81 -1.31 5.51
C SER A 140 18.64 -0.02 5.57
N SER A 141 19.51 0.20 4.57
CA SER A 141 20.22 1.46 4.42
C SER A 141 19.26 2.65 4.25
N PHE A 142 18.15 2.45 3.53
CA PHE A 142 17.13 3.48 3.34
C PHE A 142 16.42 3.82 4.65
N SER A 143 16.06 2.83 5.47
CA SER A 143 15.38 3.05 6.75
C SER A 143 16.26 3.80 7.75
N ASN A 144 17.57 3.64 7.66
CA ASN A 144 18.54 4.34 8.50
C ASN A 144 18.81 5.80 8.09
N LEU A 145 18.21 6.29 7.02
CA LEU A 145 18.37 7.68 6.61
C LEU A 145 17.51 8.64 7.42
N SER A 146 18.02 9.86 7.63
CA SER A 146 17.21 10.99 8.08
C SER A 146 16.15 11.36 7.03
N PHE A 147 15.12 12.08 7.44
CA PHE A 147 14.06 12.56 6.55
C PHE A 147 14.62 13.31 5.33
N ALA A 148 15.56 14.24 5.56
CA ALA A 148 16.18 14.99 4.48
C ALA A 148 16.95 14.11 3.49
N HIS A 149 17.63 13.08 3.96
CA HIS A 149 18.33 12.14 3.08
C HIS A 149 17.35 11.24 2.32
N LYS A 150 16.24 10.82 2.92
CA LYS A 150 15.16 10.11 2.21
C LYS A 150 14.56 10.95 1.10
N ALA A 151 14.31 12.25 1.36
CA ALA A 151 13.87 13.18 0.35
C ALA A 151 14.88 13.26 -0.82
N ARG A 152 16.18 13.31 -0.50
CA ARG A 152 17.23 13.31 -1.53
C ARG A 152 17.25 12.02 -2.36
N VAL A 153 16.97 10.87 -1.76
CA VAL A 153 16.79 9.59 -2.50
C VAL A 153 15.66 9.74 -3.52
N PHE A 154 14.50 10.25 -3.11
CA PHE A 154 13.37 10.44 -4.02
C PHE A 154 13.68 11.45 -5.14
N GLU A 155 14.36 12.55 -4.85
CA GLU A 155 14.83 13.49 -5.90
C GLU A 155 15.71 12.80 -6.95
N LEU A 156 16.64 11.93 -6.52
CA LEU A 156 17.50 11.19 -7.44
C LEU A 156 16.71 10.20 -8.29
N LEU A 157 15.72 9.53 -7.68
CA LEU A 157 14.85 8.60 -8.41
C LEU A 157 13.95 9.34 -9.42
N GLU A 158 13.41 10.50 -9.06
CA GLU A 158 12.63 11.35 -9.97
C GLU A 158 13.48 11.93 -11.12
N GLY A 159 14.73 12.23 -10.85
CA GLY A 159 15.68 12.72 -11.86
C GLY A 159 16.10 11.65 -12.89
N ASN A 160 15.84 10.37 -12.63
CA ASN A 160 16.17 9.27 -13.54
C ASN A 160 14.90 8.79 -14.26
N PRO A 161 14.80 8.92 -15.60
CA PRO A 161 13.60 8.53 -16.36
C PRO A 161 13.14 7.09 -16.13
N ALA A 162 14.05 6.17 -15.79
CA ALA A 162 13.70 4.77 -15.55
C ALA A 162 13.00 4.57 -14.19
N SER A 163 13.32 5.35 -13.17
CA SER A 163 12.75 5.24 -11.82
C SER A 163 11.73 6.32 -11.48
N ALA A 164 11.66 7.41 -12.24
CA ALA A 164 10.73 8.51 -12.00
C ALA A 164 9.25 8.07 -11.86
N PRO A 165 8.71 7.14 -12.69
CA PRO A 165 7.35 6.65 -12.52
C PRO A 165 7.12 5.96 -11.18
N LEU A 166 8.11 5.22 -10.65
CA LEU A 166 8.04 4.60 -9.34
C LEU A 166 8.02 5.65 -8.23
N ALA A 167 8.95 6.62 -8.30
CA ALA A 167 9.04 7.69 -7.32
C ALA A 167 7.74 8.49 -7.24
N GLY A 168 7.12 8.81 -8.38
CA GLY A 168 5.84 9.51 -8.43
C GLY A 168 4.64 8.67 -7.96
N LEU A 169 4.70 7.34 -8.06
CA LEU A 169 3.62 6.44 -7.66
C LEU A 169 3.60 6.18 -6.14
N LEU A 170 4.76 5.98 -5.54
CA LEU A 170 4.89 5.53 -4.14
C LEU A 170 4.13 6.41 -3.14
N PRO A 171 4.20 7.77 -3.20
CA PRO A 171 3.46 8.63 -2.26
C PRO A 171 1.96 8.35 -2.26
N GLY A 172 1.36 8.25 -3.45
CA GLY A 172 -0.06 7.98 -3.62
C GLY A 172 -0.48 6.61 -3.11
N VAL A 173 0.35 5.57 -3.35
CA VAL A 173 0.10 4.22 -2.86
C VAL A 173 0.21 4.15 -1.34
N VAL A 174 1.24 4.76 -0.74
CA VAL A 174 1.38 4.80 0.72
C VAL A 174 0.21 5.53 1.37
N ALA A 175 -0.15 6.71 0.86
CA ALA A 175 -1.30 7.44 1.36
C ALA A 175 -2.59 6.60 1.26
N PHE A 176 -2.83 5.95 0.12
CA PHE A 176 -3.98 5.06 -0.05
C PHE A 176 -3.98 3.93 0.99
N LEU A 177 -2.84 3.28 1.22
CA LEU A 177 -2.73 2.18 2.18
C LEU A 177 -2.90 2.65 3.62
N ALA A 178 -2.37 3.83 3.97
CA ALA A 178 -2.51 4.41 5.30
C ALA A 178 -3.96 4.79 5.63
N TYR A 179 -4.72 5.28 4.65
CA TYR A 179 -6.15 5.61 4.82
C TYR A 179 -7.08 4.41 4.60
N ALA A 180 -6.57 3.28 4.11
CA ALA A 180 -7.32 2.05 3.96
C ALA A 180 -7.42 1.26 5.28
N GLU A 181 -8.16 0.16 5.26
CA GLU A 181 -8.30 -0.72 6.45
C GLU A 181 -7.24 -1.83 6.49
N THR A 182 -6.03 -1.57 5.96
CA THR A 182 -5.01 -2.61 5.70
C THR A 182 -4.61 -3.36 6.98
N ALA A 183 -4.43 -2.65 8.10
CA ALA A 183 -4.02 -3.24 9.37
C ALA A 183 -5.11 -4.11 10.03
N VAL A 184 -6.38 -3.84 9.76
CA VAL A 184 -7.53 -4.49 10.44
C VAL A 184 -8.33 -5.40 9.52
N PHE A 185 -8.01 -5.46 8.23
CA PHE A 185 -8.71 -6.29 7.26
C PHE A 185 -8.11 -7.69 7.17
N ASN A 186 -8.92 -8.70 7.43
CA ASN A 186 -8.56 -10.10 7.20
C ASN A 186 -9.02 -10.53 5.80
N PRO A 187 -8.11 -10.78 4.85
CA PRO A 187 -8.49 -11.14 3.47
C PRO A 187 -9.11 -12.54 3.36
N ALA A 188 -8.77 -13.47 4.26
CA ALA A 188 -9.31 -14.83 4.23
C ALA A 188 -10.78 -14.89 4.65
N THR A 189 -11.15 -14.14 5.68
CA THR A 189 -12.52 -14.08 6.19
C THR A 189 -13.32 -12.92 5.60
N ARG A 190 -12.64 -11.97 4.91
CA ARG A 190 -13.21 -10.72 4.39
C ARG A 190 -13.90 -9.87 5.46
N THR A 191 -13.35 -9.91 6.67
CA THR A 191 -13.87 -9.16 7.82
C THR A 191 -12.90 -8.08 8.25
N ILE A 192 -13.43 -7.03 8.85
CA ILE A 192 -12.66 -5.99 9.53
C ILE A 192 -12.73 -6.28 11.03
N SER A 193 -11.56 -6.36 11.67
CA SER A 193 -11.43 -6.55 13.12
C SER A 193 -10.91 -5.28 13.77
N GLY A 194 -11.81 -4.51 14.39
CA GLY A 194 -11.47 -3.26 15.04
C GLY A 194 -11.70 -2.02 14.17
N ARG A 195 -11.25 -0.85 14.67
CA ARG A 195 -11.36 0.43 13.98
C ARG A 195 -10.14 0.65 13.07
N PRO A 196 -10.32 0.94 11.80
CA PRO A 196 -9.20 1.27 10.91
C PRO A 196 -8.48 2.54 11.37
N ILE A 197 -7.17 2.51 11.41
CA ILE A 197 -6.32 3.67 11.73
C ILE A 197 -6.55 4.83 10.74
N GLY A 198 -6.78 4.51 9.47
CA GLY A 198 -7.10 5.49 8.45
C GLY A 198 -8.35 6.32 8.77
N TRP A 199 -9.27 5.79 9.59
CA TRP A 199 -10.42 6.58 10.07
C TRP A 199 -10.01 7.63 11.09
N ASP A 200 -9.03 7.33 11.94
CA ASP A 200 -8.49 8.29 12.90
C ASP A 200 -7.65 9.36 12.19
N LEU A 201 -6.79 8.96 11.25
CA LEU A 201 -6.01 9.88 10.42
C LEU A 201 -6.89 10.85 9.59
N SER A 202 -8.03 10.36 9.08
CA SER A 202 -8.97 11.16 8.28
C SER A 202 -10.04 11.86 9.13
N ASN A 203 -10.01 11.67 10.45
CA ASN A 203 -11.07 12.12 11.37
C ASN A 203 -12.48 11.62 10.97
N TYR A 204 -12.54 10.41 10.39
CA TYR A 204 -13.78 9.79 9.95
C TYR A 204 -14.46 9.08 11.12
N SER A 205 -15.70 9.44 11.41
CA SER A 205 -16.45 8.91 12.55
C SER A 205 -16.92 7.45 12.41
N GLY A 206 -16.78 6.89 11.22
CA GLY A 206 -17.21 5.50 10.92
C GLY A 206 -18.35 5.45 9.90
N VAL A 207 -18.81 4.22 9.65
CA VAL A 207 -19.91 3.99 8.72
C VAL A 207 -21.20 4.54 9.34
N SER A 208 -21.88 5.40 8.58
CA SER A 208 -23.19 5.93 8.96
C SER A 208 -24.22 4.79 9.09
N ASP A 209 -24.95 4.73 10.19
CA ASP A 209 -26.15 3.89 10.26
C ASP A 209 -27.32 4.50 9.49
N GLY A 210 -27.09 5.67 8.88
CA GLY A 210 -28.03 6.41 8.03
C GLY A 210 -29.16 7.10 8.78
N ARG A 211 -29.55 6.60 9.94
CA ARG A 211 -30.75 7.06 10.62
C ARG A 211 -30.53 8.31 11.48
N ASN A 212 -29.47 8.32 12.27
CA ASN A 212 -29.21 9.43 13.20
C ASN A 212 -28.56 10.62 12.49
N GLU A 213 -27.75 10.39 11.49
CA GLU A 213 -27.07 11.43 10.73
C GLU A 213 -28.03 12.17 9.81
N PHE A 214 -28.97 11.48 9.14
CA PHE A 214 -29.99 12.12 8.32
C PHE A 214 -30.96 12.99 9.12
N LYS A 215 -31.28 12.62 10.36
CA LYS A 215 -32.09 13.46 11.23
C LYS A 215 -31.40 14.80 11.57
N GLY A 216 -30.09 14.80 11.77
CA GLY A 216 -29.30 16.01 12.00
C GLY A 216 -29.23 16.91 10.78
N TYR A 217 -29.01 16.35 9.60
CA TYR A 217 -28.95 17.07 8.34
C TYR A 217 -30.27 17.76 8.00
N PHE A 218 -31.39 17.03 8.15
CA PHE A 218 -32.72 17.55 7.82
C PHE A 218 -33.16 18.72 8.71
N ARG A 219 -32.62 18.82 9.92
CA ARG A 219 -32.97 19.88 10.91
C ARG A 219 -31.86 20.89 11.15
N ASN A 220 -30.83 20.88 10.32
CA ASN A 220 -29.63 21.71 10.53
C ASN A 220 -28.98 21.53 11.91
N VAL A 221 -29.08 20.35 12.50
CA VAL A 221 -28.50 19.95 13.79
C VAL A 221 -27.42 18.90 13.54
N ARG A 222 -26.25 19.05 14.12
CA ARG A 222 -25.11 18.13 13.94
C ARG A 222 -25.32 16.72 14.52
N LYS A 223 -26.20 16.58 15.50
CA LYS A 223 -26.59 15.27 16.08
C LYS A 223 -28.08 15.31 16.37
N ALA A 224 -28.80 14.25 15.99
CA ALA A 224 -30.15 14.04 16.46
C ALA A 224 -30.06 13.56 17.93
N ASN A 225 -30.64 14.30 18.84
CA ASN A 225 -30.88 13.79 20.18
C ASN A 225 -31.84 12.62 20.06
N ALA A 226 -31.45 11.45 20.60
CA ALA A 226 -32.29 10.27 20.70
C ALA A 226 -33.48 10.52 21.63
#